data_5606178f35940690669e40c2b28c11b6
#
_entry.id   5606178f35940690669e40c2b28c11b6
#
_cell.length_a   1.000
_cell.length_b   1.000
_cell.length_c   1.000
_cell.angle_alpha   90.00
_cell.angle_beta   90.00
_cell.angle_gamma   90.00
#
_symmetry.space_group_name_H-M   'P 1'
#
loop_
_entity.id
_entity.type
_entity.pdbx_description
1 polymer ?
#
loop_
_entity_poly.entity_id
_entity_poly.type
_entity_poly.pdbx_seq_one_letter_code
_entity_poly.pdbx_strand_id
1 'polypeptide(L)'
;MDEVIRRIIGKCVTRVAKQDVINASGAMQVCADPRSGGEAAIHAMCNIFEADETDALLVDASNAFNSLNRAAALNNIRVLCPLIAAYVTNTYRVPARLFVVGGGELKSAEGTTQGDPLPMSMYAISLQPLISLLHNRSTAKQWWFADDATGAGPLEEVG
;
A
#
# COMPACT_ATOMS: atom_id res chain seq x y z
N MET A 1 -0.55 25.21 -2.18
CA MET A 1 -0.15 24.97 -0.76
C MET A 1 1.34 24.71 -0.76
N ASP A 2 2.06 25.36 0.12
CA ASP A 2 3.50 25.14 0.28
C ASP A 2 3.76 23.65 0.57
N GLU A 3 4.75 23.06 -0.08
CA GLU A 3 5.05 21.63 0.05
C GLU A 3 5.43 21.26 1.49
N VAL A 4 6.11 22.16 2.19
CA VAL A 4 6.48 21.98 3.59
C VAL A 4 5.23 21.88 4.48
N ILE A 5 4.27 22.78 4.29
CA ILE A 5 3.00 22.76 5.05
C ILE A 5 2.22 21.48 4.75
N ARG A 6 2.15 21.07 3.51
CA ARG A 6 1.51 19.81 3.10
C ARG A 6 2.12 18.61 3.81
N ARG A 7 3.45 18.52 3.87
CA ARG A 7 4.17 17.45 4.55
C ARG A 7 3.93 17.45 6.07
N ILE A 8 3.88 18.64 6.70
CA ILE A 8 3.59 18.75 8.12
C ILE A 8 2.17 18.27 8.42
N ILE A 9 1.17 18.75 7.67
CA ILE A 9 -0.22 18.32 7.82
C ILE A 9 -0.33 16.81 7.57
N GLY A 10 0.29 16.29 6.53
CA GLY A 10 0.31 14.85 6.21
C GLY A 10 0.86 14.01 7.36
N LYS A 11 1.97 14.41 7.99
CA LYS A 11 2.50 13.74 9.19
C LYS A 11 1.54 13.78 10.37
N CYS A 12 0.85 14.89 10.58
CA CYS A 12 -0.18 14.99 11.62
C CYS A 12 -1.34 14.05 11.35
N VAL A 13 -1.84 14.02 10.11
CA VAL A 13 -2.92 13.11 9.67
C VAL A 13 -2.52 11.66 9.87
N THR A 14 -1.34 11.26 9.40
CA THR A 14 -0.82 9.89 9.57
C THR A 14 -0.72 9.51 11.05
N ARG A 15 -0.29 10.43 11.90
CA ARG A 15 -0.16 10.19 13.34
C ARG A 15 -1.52 10.02 14.02
N VAL A 16 -2.48 10.88 13.70
CA VAL A 16 -3.84 10.85 14.29
C VAL A 16 -4.60 9.62 13.79
N ALA A 17 -4.53 9.32 12.50
CA ALA A 17 -5.25 8.23 11.87
C ALA A 17 -4.53 6.87 11.92
N LYS A 18 -3.43 6.75 12.66
CA LYS A 18 -2.56 5.57 12.63
C LYS A 18 -3.34 4.27 12.82
N GLN A 19 -4.18 4.19 13.85
CA GLN A 19 -4.94 2.98 14.14
C GLN A 19 -5.99 2.67 13.07
N ASP A 20 -6.64 3.70 12.54
CA ASP A 20 -7.63 3.54 11.46
C ASP A 20 -6.96 3.03 10.18
N VAL A 21 -5.76 3.52 9.87
CA VAL A 21 -4.96 3.04 8.73
C VAL A 21 -4.58 1.57 8.90
N ILE A 22 -4.08 1.17 10.08
CA ILE A 22 -3.75 -0.22 10.39
C ILE A 22 -4.98 -1.11 10.21
N ASN A 23 -6.11 -0.72 10.78
CA ASN A 23 -7.35 -1.48 10.69
C ASN A 23 -7.85 -1.59 9.21
N ALA A 24 -7.75 -0.49 8.46
CA ALA A 24 -8.17 -0.45 7.06
C ALA A 24 -7.25 -1.24 6.12
N SER A 25 -5.97 -1.37 6.48
CA SER A 25 -4.98 -2.14 5.70
C SER A 25 -5.12 -3.64 5.92
N GLY A 26 -5.78 -4.08 7.00
CA GLY A 26 -5.98 -5.48 7.31
C GLY A 26 -4.72 -6.21 7.81
N ALA A 27 -4.92 -7.41 8.30
CA ALA A 27 -3.86 -8.17 8.98
C ALA A 27 -2.74 -8.68 8.04
N MET A 28 -3.04 -8.86 6.76
CA MET A 28 -2.09 -9.38 5.78
C MET A 28 -1.16 -8.31 5.20
N GLN A 29 -1.52 -7.01 5.31
CA GLN A 29 -0.69 -5.90 4.87
C GLN A 29 0.12 -5.36 6.07
N VAL A 30 1.33 -5.86 6.23
CA VAL A 30 2.14 -5.62 7.43
C VAL A 30 2.92 -4.31 7.42
N CYS A 31 2.99 -3.59 6.30
CA CYS A 31 3.71 -2.31 6.21
C CYS A 31 3.01 -1.16 6.96
N ALA A 32 1.72 -1.29 7.27
CA ALA A 32 0.97 -0.28 7.98
C ALA A 32 1.22 -0.30 9.51
N ASP A 33 1.66 -1.44 10.06
CA ASP A 33 2.07 -1.56 11.46
C ASP A 33 3.60 -1.50 11.60
N PRO A 34 4.16 -0.43 12.16
CA PRO A 34 5.61 -0.26 12.28
C PRO A 34 6.27 -1.17 13.33
N ARG A 35 5.51 -1.97 14.06
CA ARG A 35 6.06 -2.85 15.11
C ARG A 35 6.42 -4.22 14.55
N SER A 36 7.54 -4.32 13.83
CA SER A 36 8.12 -5.58 13.36
C SER A 36 7.27 -6.39 12.37
N GLY A 37 6.33 -5.74 11.66
CA GLY A 37 5.44 -6.43 10.72
C GLY A 37 6.20 -7.20 9.64
N GLY A 38 7.21 -6.61 9.03
CA GLY A 38 8.04 -7.28 8.03
C GLY A 38 8.84 -8.45 8.61
N GLU A 39 9.44 -8.28 9.79
CA GLU A 39 10.19 -9.33 10.47
C GLU A 39 9.28 -10.50 10.89
N ALA A 40 8.10 -10.20 11.43
CA ALA A 40 7.10 -11.22 11.76
C ALA A 40 6.63 -12.00 10.52
N ALA A 41 6.44 -11.33 9.40
CA ALA A 41 6.08 -11.97 8.14
C ALA A 41 7.18 -12.91 7.63
N ILE A 42 8.44 -12.49 7.68
CA ILE A 42 9.59 -13.34 7.31
C ILE A 42 9.65 -14.59 8.20
N HIS A 43 9.54 -14.44 9.51
CA HIS A 43 9.53 -15.59 10.42
C HIS A 43 8.34 -16.52 10.17
N ALA A 44 7.16 -15.98 9.91
CA ALA A 44 5.99 -16.80 9.59
C ALA A 44 6.20 -17.58 8.29
N MET A 45 6.79 -16.97 7.25
CA MET A 45 7.14 -17.63 6.01
C MET A 45 8.17 -18.74 6.20
N CYS A 46 9.26 -18.46 6.91
CA CYS A 46 10.27 -19.47 7.22
C CYS A 46 9.66 -20.70 7.94
N ASN A 47 8.81 -20.46 8.94
CA ASN A 47 8.15 -21.55 9.66
C ASN A 47 7.25 -22.40 8.76
N ILE A 48 6.53 -21.81 7.82
CA ILE A 48 5.67 -22.54 6.88
C ILE A 48 6.54 -23.35 5.91
N PHE A 49 7.62 -22.75 5.40
CA PHE A 49 8.51 -23.39 4.44
C PHE A 49 9.30 -24.55 5.07
N GLU A 50 9.63 -24.46 6.36
CA GLU A 50 10.34 -25.52 7.09
C GLU A 50 9.40 -26.64 7.58
N ALA A 51 8.13 -26.32 7.85
CA ALA A 51 7.18 -27.29 8.40
C ALA A 51 6.50 -28.16 7.35
N ASP A 52 6.22 -27.60 6.19
CA ASP A 52 5.52 -28.26 5.08
C ASP A 52 6.34 -28.11 3.82
N GLU A 53 6.43 -29.13 2.97
CA GLU A 53 7.02 -29.04 1.62
C GLU A 53 6.10 -28.16 0.72
N THR A 54 6.07 -26.85 0.99
CA THR A 54 5.24 -25.89 0.28
C THR A 54 6.06 -25.06 -0.67
N ASP A 55 5.45 -24.67 -1.78
CA ASP A 55 6.03 -23.72 -2.72
C ASP A 55 5.85 -22.29 -2.21
N ALA A 56 6.77 -21.41 -2.60
CA ALA A 56 6.69 -19.98 -2.28
C ALA A 56 6.71 -19.16 -3.57
N LEU A 57 5.80 -18.18 -3.64
CA LEU A 57 5.76 -17.17 -4.70
C LEU A 57 6.12 -15.82 -4.11
N LEU A 58 7.11 -15.18 -4.70
CA LEU A 58 7.51 -13.80 -4.39
C LEU A 58 7.12 -12.92 -5.56
N VAL A 59 6.37 -11.86 -5.29
CA VAL A 59 5.92 -10.90 -6.29
C VAL A 59 6.40 -9.51 -5.89
N ASP A 60 7.12 -8.86 -6.79
CA ASP A 60 7.55 -7.47 -6.68
C ASP A 60 6.88 -6.65 -7.81
N ALA A 61 6.10 -5.66 -7.46
CA ALA A 61 5.40 -4.84 -8.44
C ALA A 61 6.30 -3.71 -8.96
N SER A 62 6.65 -3.78 -10.24
CA SER A 62 7.47 -2.76 -10.88
C SER A 62 6.85 -1.37 -10.82
N ASN A 63 7.62 -0.39 -10.31
CA ASN A 63 7.24 1.02 -10.22
C ASN A 63 5.90 1.27 -9.50
N ALA A 64 5.58 0.45 -8.52
CA ALA A 64 4.29 0.30 -7.87
C ALA A 64 3.66 1.62 -7.40
N PHE A 65 4.42 2.41 -6.63
CA PHE A 65 3.93 3.69 -6.08
C PHE A 65 3.62 4.74 -7.14
N ASN A 66 4.31 4.73 -8.27
CA ASN A 66 4.07 5.68 -9.36
C ASN A 66 2.96 5.22 -10.31
N SER A 67 2.71 3.92 -10.40
CA SER A 67 1.70 3.32 -11.27
C SER A 67 0.38 3.00 -10.57
N LEU A 68 0.27 3.29 -9.26
CA LEU A 68 -0.97 3.10 -8.51
C LEU A 68 -2.11 3.87 -9.18
N ASN A 69 -3.18 3.17 -9.56
CA ASN A 69 -4.37 3.82 -10.10
C ASN A 69 -5.00 4.74 -9.05
N ARG A 70 -4.82 6.04 -9.24
CA ARG A 70 -5.20 7.06 -8.26
C ARG A 70 -6.72 7.11 -8.02
N ALA A 71 -7.52 6.90 -9.05
CA ALA A 71 -8.98 6.92 -8.92
C ALA A 71 -9.47 5.75 -8.07
N ALA A 72 -8.96 4.55 -8.34
CA ALA A 72 -9.28 3.36 -7.55
C ALA A 72 -8.79 3.52 -6.10
N ALA A 73 -7.57 4.02 -5.90
CA ALA A 73 -7.00 4.26 -4.57
C ALA A 73 -7.86 5.22 -3.74
N LEU A 74 -8.25 6.36 -4.32
CA LEU A 74 -9.11 7.34 -3.64
C LEU A 74 -10.48 6.77 -3.29
N ASN A 75 -11.05 5.94 -4.17
CA ASN A 75 -12.31 5.26 -3.89
C ASN A 75 -12.18 4.26 -2.75
N ASN A 76 -11.15 3.42 -2.76
CA ASN A 76 -10.91 2.43 -1.71
C ASN A 76 -10.65 3.09 -0.36
N ILE A 77 -9.84 4.16 -0.32
CA ILE A 77 -9.59 4.93 0.90
C ILE A 77 -10.87 5.56 1.45
N ARG A 78 -11.73 6.09 0.58
CA ARG A 78 -13.02 6.67 1.01
C ARG A 78 -13.92 5.65 1.69
N VAL A 79 -13.89 4.39 1.24
CA VAL A 79 -14.71 3.32 1.80
C VAL A 79 -14.08 2.71 3.05
N LEU A 80 -12.78 2.41 3.00
CA LEU A 80 -12.09 1.62 4.02
C LEU A 80 -11.52 2.46 5.16
N CYS A 81 -11.13 3.72 4.88
CA CYS A 81 -10.53 4.62 5.86
C CYS A 81 -11.04 6.06 5.68
N PRO A 82 -12.34 6.34 5.95
CA PRO A 82 -12.95 7.64 5.70
C PRO A 82 -12.29 8.78 6.46
N LEU A 83 -11.62 8.51 7.58
CA LEU A 83 -10.94 9.53 8.38
C LEU A 83 -9.87 10.30 7.60
N ILE A 84 -9.10 9.63 6.74
CA ILE A 84 -8.08 10.28 5.91
C ILE A 84 -8.58 10.69 4.53
N ALA A 85 -9.78 10.24 4.13
CA ALA A 85 -10.29 10.36 2.77
C ALA A 85 -10.35 11.81 2.27
N ALA A 86 -10.82 12.74 3.09
CA ALA A 86 -10.92 14.15 2.72
C ALA A 86 -9.54 14.75 2.43
N TYR A 87 -8.56 14.48 3.28
CA TYR A 87 -7.19 14.97 3.10
C TYR A 87 -6.54 14.37 1.84
N VAL A 88 -6.62 13.05 1.69
CA VAL A 88 -6.04 12.34 0.53
C VAL A 88 -6.70 12.81 -0.76
N THR A 89 -8.03 12.91 -0.79
CA THR A 89 -8.76 13.40 -1.97
C THR A 89 -8.32 14.81 -2.35
N ASN A 90 -8.25 15.73 -1.39
CA ASN A 90 -7.83 17.10 -1.66
C ASN A 90 -6.37 17.20 -2.14
N THR A 91 -5.52 16.26 -1.72
CA THR A 91 -4.10 16.21 -2.12
C THR A 91 -3.92 15.64 -3.53
N TYR A 92 -4.67 14.59 -3.88
CA TYR A 92 -4.38 13.77 -5.06
C TYR A 92 -5.43 13.81 -6.17
N ARG A 93 -6.61 14.42 -5.97
CA ARG A 93 -7.68 14.47 -7.00
C ARG A 93 -7.31 15.24 -8.27
N VAL A 94 -6.38 16.19 -8.15
CA VAL A 94 -5.93 17.01 -9.28
C VAL A 94 -4.51 16.58 -9.64
N PRO A 95 -4.21 16.34 -10.95
CA PRO A 95 -2.86 16.04 -11.40
C PRO A 95 -1.87 17.14 -10.99
N ALA A 96 -0.76 16.72 -10.37
CA ALA A 96 0.30 17.65 -10.02
C ALA A 96 1.09 18.05 -11.26
N ARG A 97 1.45 19.35 -11.34
CA ARG A 97 2.31 19.88 -12.40
C ARG A 97 3.76 19.64 -12.03
N LEU A 98 4.51 19.00 -12.90
CA LEU A 98 5.94 18.75 -12.77
C LEU A 98 6.68 19.60 -13.82
N PHE A 99 7.60 20.44 -13.38
CA PHE A 99 8.40 21.27 -14.26
C PHE A 99 9.73 20.57 -14.58
N VAL A 100 9.98 20.43 -15.88
CA VAL A 100 11.22 19.80 -16.36
C VAL A 100 12.26 20.88 -16.61
N VAL A 101 13.50 20.63 -16.25
CA VAL A 101 14.64 21.52 -16.59
C VAL A 101 14.71 21.63 -18.10
N GLY A 102 14.68 22.87 -18.62
CA GLY A 102 14.60 23.13 -20.07
C GLY A 102 13.22 23.65 -20.52
N GLY A 103 12.25 23.84 -19.59
CA GLY A 103 10.98 24.55 -19.85
C GLY A 103 9.80 23.67 -20.19
N GLY A 104 9.92 22.34 -20.06
CA GLY A 104 8.78 21.42 -20.24
C GLY A 104 7.90 21.30 -18.99
N GLU A 105 6.62 20.97 -19.19
CA GLU A 105 5.68 20.65 -18.13
C GLU A 105 5.07 19.27 -18.34
N LEU A 106 5.04 18.46 -17.29
CA LEU A 106 4.37 17.16 -17.23
C LEU A 106 3.26 17.19 -16.20
N LYS A 107 2.26 16.33 -16.37
CA LYS A 107 1.19 16.14 -15.38
C LYS A 107 1.30 14.77 -14.74
N SER A 108 1.48 14.73 -13.43
CA SER A 108 1.41 13.49 -12.64
C SER A 108 -0.05 13.21 -12.28
N ALA A 109 -0.68 12.34 -13.06
CA ALA A 109 -2.10 11.97 -12.89
C ALA A 109 -2.28 10.65 -12.12
N GLU A 110 -1.27 9.80 -12.12
CA GLU A 110 -1.26 8.49 -11.45
C GLU A 110 -0.25 8.45 -10.31
N GLY A 111 -0.35 7.40 -9.49
CA GLY A 111 0.59 7.15 -8.41
C GLY A 111 0.54 8.14 -7.26
N THR A 112 1.54 8.06 -6.42
CA THR A 112 1.73 8.89 -5.24
C THR A 112 2.96 9.79 -5.40
N THR A 113 3.04 10.88 -4.63
CA THR A 113 4.18 11.79 -4.66
C THR A 113 5.26 11.31 -3.69
N GLN A 114 6.46 11.05 -4.18
CA GLN A 114 7.60 10.68 -3.34
C GLN A 114 7.90 11.78 -2.31
N GLY A 115 8.24 11.35 -1.09
CA GLY A 115 8.48 12.25 0.03
C GLY A 115 7.23 12.79 0.74
N ASP A 116 6.05 12.43 0.28
CA ASP A 116 4.80 12.62 1.01
C ASP A 116 4.72 11.60 2.17
N PRO A 117 4.18 11.91 3.33
CA PRO A 117 4.04 10.95 4.43
C PRO A 117 2.93 9.89 4.24
N LEU A 118 2.04 10.06 3.26
CA LEU A 118 0.88 9.19 3.03
C LEU A 118 1.03 8.02 2.05
N PRO A 119 2.01 7.98 1.11
CA PRO A 119 2.08 6.96 0.08
C PRO A 119 1.97 5.54 0.59
N MET A 120 2.67 5.19 1.67
CA MET A 120 2.63 3.85 2.27
C MET A 120 1.21 3.49 2.73
N SER A 121 0.56 4.39 3.47
CA SER A 121 -0.82 4.18 3.94
C SER A 121 -1.81 4.09 2.78
N MET A 122 -1.64 4.96 1.76
CA MET A 122 -2.48 4.94 0.57
C MET A 122 -2.34 3.61 -0.18
N TYR A 123 -1.12 3.14 -0.37
CA TYR A 123 -0.84 1.91 -1.08
C TYR A 123 -1.42 0.70 -0.32
N ALA A 124 -1.14 0.59 0.98
CA ALA A 124 -1.63 -0.47 1.84
C ALA A 124 -3.17 -0.60 1.81
N ILE A 125 -3.89 0.51 1.97
CA ILE A 125 -5.36 0.52 1.95
C ILE A 125 -5.89 0.25 0.54
N SER A 126 -5.22 0.76 -0.50
CA SER A 126 -5.68 0.62 -1.88
C SER A 126 -5.62 -0.81 -2.38
N LEU A 127 -4.68 -1.62 -1.90
CA LEU A 127 -4.55 -3.03 -2.26
C LEU A 127 -5.50 -3.94 -1.49
N GLN A 128 -6.12 -3.49 -0.39
CA GLN A 128 -6.93 -4.35 0.47
C GLN A 128 -8.05 -5.12 -0.24
N PRO A 129 -8.78 -4.56 -1.22
CA PRO A 129 -9.77 -5.33 -1.97
C PRO A 129 -9.15 -6.48 -2.76
N LEU A 130 -7.95 -6.29 -3.35
CA LEU A 130 -7.22 -7.34 -4.05
C LEU A 130 -6.73 -8.42 -3.08
N ILE A 131 -6.13 -8.01 -1.96
CA ILE A 131 -5.65 -8.92 -0.91
C ILE A 131 -6.79 -9.80 -0.39
N SER A 132 -7.95 -9.19 -0.11
CA SER A 132 -9.13 -9.91 0.33
C SER A 132 -9.68 -10.86 -0.74
N LEU A 133 -9.66 -10.45 -2.00
CA LEU A 133 -10.11 -11.29 -3.11
C LEU A 133 -9.22 -12.53 -3.25
N LEU A 134 -7.91 -12.38 -3.19
CA LEU A 134 -6.96 -13.48 -3.28
C LEU A 134 -7.09 -14.41 -2.08
N HIS A 135 -7.22 -13.85 -0.86
CA HIS A 135 -7.44 -14.65 0.35
C HIS A 135 -8.69 -15.51 0.29
N ASN A 136 -9.77 -15.00 -0.33
CA ASN A 136 -11.02 -15.74 -0.46
C ASN A 136 -11.02 -16.80 -1.59
N ARG A 137 -10.05 -16.71 -2.50
CA ARG A 137 -9.97 -17.61 -3.68
C ARG A 137 -8.92 -18.70 -3.57
N SER A 138 -7.96 -18.55 -2.65
CA SER A 138 -6.87 -19.49 -2.47
C SER A 138 -6.71 -19.87 -1.01
N THR A 139 -6.27 -21.09 -0.74
CA THR A 139 -5.88 -21.56 0.60
C THR A 139 -4.45 -21.17 0.96
N ALA A 140 -3.70 -20.65 -0.01
CA ALA A 140 -2.33 -20.19 0.20
C ALA A 140 -2.26 -19.09 1.27
N LYS A 141 -1.26 -19.19 2.12
CA LYS A 141 -0.95 -18.13 3.08
C LYS A 141 -0.29 -16.98 2.35
N GLN A 142 -0.69 -15.74 2.64
CA GLN A 142 -0.15 -14.56 1.99
C GLN A 142 0.20 -13.46 2.99
N TRP A 143 1.28 -12.73 2.67
CA TRP A 143 1.71 -11.53 3.38
C TRP A 143 2.13 -10.47 2.37
N TRP A 144 1.84 -9.24 2.73
CA TRP A 144 2.10 -8.08 1.88
C TRP A 144 2.88 -7.04 2.66
N PHE A 145 3.94 -6.54 2.07
CA PHE A 145 4.67 -5.38 2.57
C PHE A 145 4.66 -4.30 1.49
N ALA A 146 3.71 -3.38 1.56
CA ALA A 146 3.38 -2.43 0.51
C ALA A 146 3.07 -3.15 -0.82
N ASP A 147 3.98 -3.09 -1.78
CA ASP A 147 3.89 -3.68 -3.11
C ASP A 147 4.49 -5.09 -3.20
N ASP A 148 5.32 -5.45 -2.24
CA ASP A 148 5.88 -6.81 -2.18
C ASP A 148 4.83 -7.78 -1.62
N ALA A 149 4.58 -8.84 -2.36
CA ALA A 149 3.71 -9.92 -1.94
C ALA A 149 4.46 -11.23 -1.81
N THR A 150 4.14 -11.99 -0.78
CA THR A 150 4.65 -13.34 -0.60
C THR A 150 3.48 -14.28 -0.38
N GLY A 151 3.43 -15.35 -1.16
CA GLY A 151 2.48 -16.44 -1.03
C GLY A 151 3.19 -17.75 -0.71
N ALA A 152 2.61 -18.59 0.14
CA ALA A 152 3.09 -19.93 0.41
C ALA A 152 1.94 -20.92 0.49
N GLY A 153 2.08 -22.06 -0.18
CA GLY A 153 1.08 -23.10 -0.27
C GLY A 153 1.40 -24.12 -1.36
N PRO A 154 0.50 -25.05 -1.65
CA PRO A 154 0.64 -25.94 -2.81
C PRO A 154 0.79 -25.13 -4.09
N LEU A 155 1.63 -25.62 -5.04
CA LEU A 155 1.90 -24.91 -6.30
C LEU A 155 0.62 -24.55 -7.08
N GLU A 156 -0.37 -25.41 -7.04
CA GLU A 156 -1.67 -25.19 -7.69
C GLU A 156 -2.46 -24.02 -7.12
N GLU A 157 -2.14 -23.57 -5.90
CA GLU A 157 -2.82 -22.50 -5.16
C GLU A 157 -2.05 -21.17 -5.20
N VAL A 158 -0.75 -21.20 -5.51
CA VAL A 158 0.12 -20.00 -5.54
C VAL A 158 0.49 -19.55 -6.95
N GLY A 159 0.24 -20.39 -7.98
CA GLY A 159 0.58 -20.14 -9.39
C GLY A 159 -0.48 -19.44 -10.25
#